data_ef04070cd7ddb899a014454f00da3bd1
#
_entry.id   ef04070cd7ddb899a014454f00da3bd1
#
_cell.length_a   1.000
_cell.length_b   1.000
_cell.length_c   1.000
_cell.angle_alpha   90.00
_cell.angle_beta   90.00
_cell.angle_gamma   90.00
#
_symmetry.space_group_name_H-M   'P 1'
#
loop_
_entity.id
_entity.type
_entity.pdbx_description
1 polymer ?
#
loop_
_entity_poly.entity_id
_entity_poly.type
_entity_poly.pdbx_seq_one_letter_code
_entity_poly.pdbx_strand_id
1 'polypeptide(L)'
;MAVGVFDSGLGGLTVHQALVRRLPDVPFVYYGDNAHAPYGTRTADDIFALTCAGVERLWAEGCDLVILACNTASAAALRRMQETWVPADKRVLGVFVPLIEALTERQWGDNSPPREVDVKHVALFATPATVSSRAFQRELAFRAIGVDVEAQPCGGVVDAIEAGDEML
;
A
#
# COMPACT_ATOMS: atom_id res chain seq x y z
N MET A 1 -16.12 5.77 15.48
CA MET A 1 -15.69 5.94 14.06
C MET A 1 -14.98 4.67 13.65
N ALA A 2 -15.40 4.05 12.56
CA ALA A 2 -14.76 2.86 12.02
C ALA A 2 -13.57 3.24 11.12
N VAL A 3 -12.56 2.36 11.04
CA VAL A 3 -11.43 2.50 10.12
C VAL A 3 -11.68 1.58 8.91
N GLY A 4 -11.64 2.16 7.72
CA GLY A 4 -11.73 1.41 6.47
C GLY A 4 -10.41 0.74 6.13
N VAL A 5 -10.46 -0.47 5.61
CA VAL A 5 -9.29 -1.18 5.06
C VAL A 5 -9.62 -1.61 3.64
N PHE A 6 -8.88 -1.08 2.69
CA PHE A 6 -9.05 -1.37 1.26
C PHE A 6 -7.95 -2.30 0.74
N ASP A 7 -8.33 -3.28 -0.03
CA ASP A 7 -7.41 -4.10 -0.84
C ASP A 7 -7.99 -4.39 -2.23
N SER A 8 -7.12 -4.71 -3.18
CA SER A 8 -7.53 -5.13 -4.53
C SER A 8 -8.06 -6.57 -4.61
N GLY A 9 -7.88 -7.33 -3.53
CA GLY A 9 -8.23 -8.76 -3.47
C GLY A 9 -8.32 -9.27 -2.05
N LEU A 10 -7.59 -10.35 -1.76
CA LEU A 10 -7.59 -11.03 -0.46
C LEU A 10 -6.33 -10.79 0.37
N GLY A 11 -5.24 -10.37 -0.25
CA GLY A 11 -3.93 -10.21 0.41
C GLY A 11 -3.96 -9.23 1.58
N GLY A 12 -4.75 -8.18 1.49
CA GLY A 12 -4.96 -7.19 2.54
C GLY A 12 -5.60 -7.71 3.83
N LEU A 13 -6.17 -8.91 3.81
CA LEU A 13 -6.66 -9.57 5.03
C LEU A 13 -5.55 -9.83 6.05
N THR A 14 -4.31 -10.02 5.61
CA THR A 14 -3.15 -10.17 6.50
C THR A 14 -2.89 -8.88 7.28
N VAL A 15 -2.96 -7.74 6.61
CA VAL A 15 -2.83 -6.41 7.22
C VAL A 15 -4.03 -6.15 8.15
N HIS A 16 -5.25 -6.42 7.66
CA HIS A 16 -6.46 -6.28 8.46
C HIS A 16 -6.39 -7.08 9.77
N GLN A 17 -5.97 -8.35 9.71
CA GLN A 17 -5.81 -9.19 10.89
C GLN A 17 -4.78 -8.60 11.88
N ALA A 18 -3.67 -8.06 11.39
CA ALA A 18 -2.67 -7.41 12.24
C ALA A 18 -3.23 -6.15 12.93
N LEU A 19 -4.01 -5.35 12.20
CA LEU A 19 -4.67 -4.15 12.74
C LEU A 19 -5.66 -4.52 13.84
N VAL A 20 -6.55 -5.49 13.60
CA VAL A 20 -7.55 -5.96 14.60
C VAL A 20 -6.86 -6.48 15.86
N ARG A 21 -5.78 -7.24 15.72
CA ARG A 21 -5.01 -7.74 16.88
C ARG A 21 -4.37 -6.61 17.69
N ARG A 22 -3.91 -5.57 17.02
CA ARG A 22 -3.19 -4.44 17.65
C ARG A 22 -4.14 -3.41 18.25
N LEU A 23 -5.33 -3.27 17.67
CA LEU A 23 -6.34 -2.27 18.02
C LEU A 23 -7.70 -2.95 18.20
N PRO A 24 -7.87 -3.82 19.21
CA PRO A 24 -9.07 -4.67 19.35
C PRO A 24 -10.36 -3.88 19.61
N ASP A 25 -10.26 -2.68 20.13
CA ASP A 25 -11.41 -1.81 20.46
C ASP A 25 -11.81 -0.89 19.28
N VAL A 26 -11.07 -0.93 18.17
CA VAL A 26 -11.37 -0.14 16.97
C VAL A 26 -12.20 -0.96 16.00
N PRO A 27 -13.40 -0.50 15.62
CA PRO A 27 -14.16 -1.17 14.57
C PRO A 27 -13.51 -0.95 13.20
N PHE A 28 -13.40 -2.03 12.42
CA PHE A 28 -12.87 -2.02 11.07
C PHE A 28 -13.92 -2.45 10.05
N VAL A 29 -13.89 -1.83 8.87
CA VAL A 29 -14.64 -2.25 7.68
C VAL A 29 -13.64 -2.62 6.60
N TYR A 30 -13.67 -3.86 6.12
CA TYR A 30 -12.80 -4.33 5.04
C TYR A 30 -13.55 -4.32 3.71
N TYR A 31 -12.91 -3.78 2.67
CA TYR A 31 -13.38 -3.88 1.30
C TYR A 31 -12.27 -4.42 0.39
N GLY A 32 -12.48 -5.61 -0.17
CA GLY A 32 -11.61 -6.21 -1.19
C GLY A 32 -12.27 -6.14 -2.56
N ASP A 33 -11.61 -5.50 -3.52
CA ASP A 33 -12.12 -5.34 -4.89
C ASP A 33 -11.80 -6.55 -5.78
N ASN A 34 -12.24 -7.73 -5.36
CA ASN A 34 -12.00 -9.00 -6.07
C ASN A 34 -12.54 -8.99 -7.51
N ALA A 35 -13.58 -8.19 -7.78
CA ALA A 35 -14.19 -8.13 -9.11
C ALA A 35 -13.24 -7.55 -10.17
N HIS A 36 -12.29 -6.73 -9.76
CA HIS A 36 -11.33 -6.07 -10.64
C HIS A 36 -9.90 -6.53 -10.43
N ALA A 37 -9.66 -7.51 -9.56
CA ALA A 37 -8.35 -8.14 -9.40
C ALA A 37 -7.88 -8.80 -10.73
N PRO A 38 -6.57 -8.90 -11.01
CA PRO A 38 -5.46 -8.33 -10.26
C PRO A 38 -5.18 -6.86 -10.63
N TYR A 39 -4.71 -6.05 -9.67
CA TYR A 39 -4.29 -4.67 -9.93
C TYR A 39 -2.86 -4.59 -10.50
N GLY A 40 -2.05 -5.59 -10.23
CA GLY A 40 -0.61 -5.58 -10.50
C GLY A 40 -0.18 -5.42 -11.96
N THR A 41 -1.09 -5.68 -12.91
CA THR A 41 -0.87 -5.56 -14.35
C THR A 41 -1.65 -4.41 -14.99
N ARG A 42 -2.39 -3.63 -14.21
CA ARG A 42 -3.20 -2.50 -14.69
C ARG A 42 -2.38 -1.24 -14.86
N THR A 43 -2.91 -0.29 -15.64
CA THR A 43 -2.34 1.05 -15.77
C THR A 43 -2.47 1.84 -14.45
N ALA A 44 -1.61 2.83 -14.25
CA ALA A 44 -1.69 3.70 -13.08
C ALA A 44 -3.03 4.45 -12.98
N ASP A 45 -3.63 4.83 -14.12
CA ASP A 45 -4.93 5.50 -14.16
C ASP A 45 -6.07 4.55 -13.78
N ASP A 46 -6.04 3.30 -14.25
CA ASP A 46 -7.02 2.29 -13.84
C ASP A 46 -6.93 2.01 -12.35
N ILE A 47 -5.71 1.81 -11.82
CA ILE A 47 -5.48 1.57 -10.39
C ILE A 47 -5.99 2.76 -9.57
N PHE A 48 -5.71 3.98 -10.01
CA PHE A 48 -6.20 5.18 -9.35
C PHE A 48 -7.73 5.22 -9.31
N ALA A 49 -8.40 5.03 -10.46
CA ALA A 49 -9.86 5.09 -10.55
C ALA A 49 -10.54 4.01 -9.69
N LEU A 50 -10.04 2.77 -9.75
CA LEU A 50 -10.58 1.65 -8.98
C LEU A 50 -10.34 1.84 -7.47
N THR A 51 -9.16 2.36 -7.08
CA THR A 51 -8.85 2.64 -5.68
C THR A 51 -9.75 3.75 -5.13
N CYS A 52 -9.96 4.83 -5.89
CA CYS A 52 -10.90 5.89 -5.49
C CYS A 52 -12.31 5.34 -5.28
N ALA A 53 -12.82 4.54 -6.22
CA ALA A 53 -14.15 3.94 -6.11
C ALA A 53 -14.29 3.03 -4.86
N GLY A 54 -13.25 2.25 -4.53
CA GLY A 54 -13.24 1.42 -3.33
C GLY A 54 -13.19 2.25 -2.04
N VAL A 55 -12.41 3.32 -2.03
CA VAL A 55 -12.32 4.23 -0.88
C VAL A 55 -13.64 4.99 -0.68
N GLU A 56 -14.32 5.43 -1.75
CA GLU A 56 -15.66 6.04 -1.66
C GLU A 56 -16.68 5.13 -1.00
N ARG A 57 -16.64 3.81 -1.31
CA ARG A 57 -17.51 2.83 -0.65
C ARG A 57 -17.26 2.78 0.86
N LEU A 58 -16.00 2.78 1.28
CA LEU A 58 -15.65 2.81 2.70
C LEU A 58 -16.06 4.12 3.38
N TRP A 59 -15.96 5.26 2.69
CA TRP A 59 -16.49 6.52 3.20
C TRP A 59 -18.01 6.49 3.37
N ALA A 60 -18.73 5.86 2.42
CA ALA A 60 -20.19 5.69 2.52
C ALA A 60 -20.60 4.81 3.72
N GLU A 61 -19.73 3.89 4.15
CA GLU A 61 -19.88 3.10 5.38
C GLU A 61 -19.48 3.88 6.66
N GLY A 62 -19.16 5.16 6.55
CA GLY A 62 -18.81 6.03 7.69
C GLY A 62 -17.36 5.93 8.15
N CYS A 63 -16.45 5.44 7.31
CA CYS A 63 -15.03 5.37 7.59
C CYS A 63 -14.33 6.67 7.14
N ASP A 64 -13.98 7.58 8.07
CA ASP A 64 -13.26 8.81 7.70
C ASP A 64 -11.76 8.58 7.48
N LEU A 65 -11.20 7.53 8.07
CA LEU A 65 -9.85 7.05 7.84
C LEU A 65 -9.91 5.73 7.06
N VAL A 66 -9.20 5.67 5.93
CA VAL A 66 -9.04 4.46 5.13
C VAL A 66 -7.56 4.09 5.03
N ILE A 67 -7.24 2.82 5.24
CA ILE A 67 -5.90 2.24 5.06
C ILE A 67 -5.90 1.42 3.77
N LEU A 68 -5.05 1.79 2.82
CA LEU A 68 -4.78 0.97 1.64
C LEU A 68 -3.85 -0.17 2.04
N ALA A 69 -4.40 -1.35 2.26
CA ALA A 69 -3.64 -2.57 2.57
C ALA A 69 -2.98 -3.17 1.31
N CYS A 70 -3.46 -2.78 0.13
CA CYS A 70 -2.87 -3.15 -1.16
C CYS A 70 -1.57 -2.38 -1.42
N ASN A 71 -0.44 -3.08 -1.54
CA ASN A 71 0.84 -2.46 -1.90
C ASN A 71 0.81 -1.82 -3.29
N THR A 72 0.16 -2.44 -4.27
CA THR A 72 0.02 -1.92 -5.62
C THR A 72 -0.77 -0.61 -5.63
N ALA A 73 -1.91 -0.54 -4.95
CA ALA A 73 -2.71 0.68 -4.84
C ALA A 73 -1.95 1.77 -4.06
N SER A 74 -1.27 1.41 -2.96
CA SER A 74 -0.45 2.34 -2.19
C SER A 74 0.69 2.94 -3.02
N ALA A 75 1.35 2.13 -3.85
CA ALA A 75 2.46 2.58 -4.69
C ALA A 75 2.02 3.44 -5.88
N ALA A 76 0.92 3.05 -6.55
CA ALA A 76 0.49 3.65 -7.81
C ALA A 76 -0.51 4.80 -7.66
N ALA A 77 -1.37 4.76 -6.61
CA ALA A 77 -2.50 5.68 -6.50
C ALA A 77 -2.41 6.65 -5.31
N LEU A 78 -1.88 6.24 -4.16
CA LEU A 78 -2.03 6.96 -2.89
C LEU A 78 -1.58 8.41 -2.96
N ARG A 79 -0.40 8.67 -3.49
CA ARG A 79 0.15 10.03 -3.55
C ARG A 79 -0.74 10.96 -4.36
N ARG A 80 -1.16 10.52 -5.54
CA ARG A 80 -2.09 11.27 -6.39
C ARG A 80 -3.42 11.51 -5.68
N MET A 81 -3.95 10.50 -4.98
CA MET A 81 -5.19 10.64 -4.20
C MET A 81 -5.05 11.74 -3.15
N GLN A 82 -3.97 11.73 -2.36
CA GLN A 82 -3.72 12.70 -1.30
C GLN A 82 -3.52 14.12 -1.84
N GLU A 83 -2.89 14.28 -3.01
CA GLU A 83 -2.61 15.58 -3.62
C GLU A 83 -3.82 16.18 -4.33
N THR A 84 -4.73 15.36 -4.89
CA THR A 84 -5.73 15.86 -5.84
C THR A 84 -7.18 15.46 -5.55
N TRP A 85 -7.43 14.49 -4.67
CA TRP A 85 -8.75 13.88 -4.59
C TRP A 85 -9.30 13.72 -3.18
N VAL A 86 -8.48 13.43 -2.18
CA VAL A 86 -8.93 13.21 -0.80
C VAL A 86 -9.42 14.53 -0.19
N PRO A 87 -10.69 14.62 0.29
CA PRO A 87 -11.19 15.81 0.97
C PRO A 87 -10.45 16.11 2.27
N ALA A 88 -10.50 17.37 2.71
CA ALA A 88 -9.77 17.83 3.89
C ALA A 88 -10.20 17.17 5.21
N ASP A 89 -11.43 16.71 5.29
CA ASP A 89 -12.03 16.00 6.44
C ASP A 89 -11.81 14.48 6.41
N LYS A 90 -11.23 13.94 5.34
CA LYS A 90 -10.94 12.52 5.18
C LYS A 90 -9.43 12.24 5.21
N ARG A 91 -9.08 10.99 5.48
CA ARG A 91 -7.68 10.54 5.48
C ARG A 91 -7.56 9.20 4.76
N VAL A 92 -6.55 9.10 3.91
CA VAL A 92 -6.15 7.85 3.27
C VAL A 92 -4.67 7.63 3.55
N LEU A 93 -4.33 6.50 4.12
CA LEU A 93 -2.97 6.07 4.43
C LEU A 93 -2.66 4.79 3.65
N GLY A 94 -1.39 4.48 3.47
CA GLY A 94 -0.95 3.26 2.80
C GLY A 94 0.07 2.50 3.62
N VAL A 95 0.21 1.21 3.34
CA VAL A 95 1.15 0.31 4.03
C VAL A 95 2.60 0.44 3.56
N PHE A 96 2.83 1.19 2.48
CA PHE A 96 4.14 1.30 1.84
C PHE A 96 5.13 2.13 2.66
N VAL A 97 4.70 3.28 3.15
CA VAL A 97 5.53 4.19 3.95
C VAL A 97 5.96 3.55 5.27
N PRO A 98 5.07 2.92 6.06
CA PRO A 98 5.49 2.22 7.29
C PRO A 98 6.54 1.13 7.07
N LEU A 99 6.49 0.43 5.93
CA LEU A 99 7.52 -0.55 5.57
C LEU A 99 8.90 0.12 5.41
N ILE A 100 8.95 1.25 4.73
CA ILE A 100 10.20 1.99 4.50
C ILE A 100 10.70 2.64 5.80
N GLU A 101 9.80 3.14 6.63
CA GLU A 101 10.14 3.66 7.96
C GLU A 101 10.79 2.57 8.82
N ALA A 102 10.24 1.35 8.81
CA ALA A 102 10.83 0.21 9.51
C ALA A 102 12.22 -0.16 8.95
N LEU A 103 12.40 -0.18 7.62
CA LEU A 103 13.69 -0.46 6.98
C LEU A 103 14.76 0.60 7.28
N THR A 104 14.36 1.84 7.50
CA THR A 104 15.27 2.97 7.72
C THR A 104 15.36 3.38 9.18
N GLU A 105 14.74 2.61 10.08
CA GLU A 105 14.66 2.89 11.52
C GLU A 105 14.16 4.30 11.82
N ARG A 106 13.20 4.77 11.02
CA ARG A 106 12.53 6.06 11.23
C ARG A 106 11.21 5.87 11.94
N GLN A 107 10.89 6.84 12.77
CA GLN A 107 9.57 6.91 13.38
C GLN A 107 8.56 7.58 12.44
N TRP A 108 7.31 7.25 12.59
CA TRP A 108 6.23 7.87 11.84
C TRP A 108 6.23 9.40 12.02
N GLY A 109 6.15 10.11 10.89
CA GLY A 109 6.16 11.58 10.89
C GLY A 109 7.55 12.21 11.04
N ASP A 110 8.64 11.43 11.03
CA ASP A 110 10.00 11.97 11.01
C ASP A 110 10.31 12.58 9.64
N ASN A 111 10.28 13.91 9.58
CA ASN A 111 10.59 14.71 8.39
C ASN A 111 12.05 15.21 8.34
N SER A 112 12.94 14.65 9.14
CA SER A 112 14.35 15.00 9.12
C SER A 112 14.98 14.64 7.77
N PRO A 113 16.08 15.33 7.35
CA PRO A 113 16.76 15.03 6.10
C PRO A 113 17.17 13.56 5.97
N PRO A 114 17.35 13.05 4.73
CA PRO A 114 17.84 11.69 4.52
C PRO A 114 19.18 11.47 5.22
N ARG A 115 19.37 10.29 5.81
CA ARG A 115 20.58 9.90 6.52
C ARG A 115 21.09 8.53 6.07
N GLU A 116 22.34 8.23 6.37
CA GLU A 116 22.84 6.88 6.24
C GLU A 116 22.11 5.93 7.20
N VAL A 117 21.83 4.72 6.73
CA VAL A 117 21.17 3.64 7.47
C VAL A 117 21.99 2.36 7.34
N ASP A 118 21.72 1.37 8.18
CA ASP A 118 22.46 0.11 8.16
C ASP A 118 22.17 -0.73 6.92
N VAL A 119 20.94 -0.64 6.40
CA VAL A 119 20.55 -1.31 5.16
C VAL A 119 21.23 -0.64 3.97
N LYS A 120 22.02 -1.39 3.19
CA LYS A 120 22.73 -0.89 2.00
C LYS A 120 22.15 -1.42 0.68
N HIS A 121 21.52 -2.59 0.70
CA HIS A 121 20.95 -3.23 -0.47
C HIS A 121 19.57 -3.77 -0.16
N VAL A 122 18.61 -3.50 -1.05
CA VAL A 122 17.24 -3.99 -0.95
C VAL A 122 16.87 -4.68 -2.26
N ALA A 123 16.45 -5.94 -2.19
CA ALA A 123 15.78 -6.62 -3.29
C ALA A 123 14.26 -6.45 -3.12
N LEU A 124 13.63 -5.79 -4.07
CA LEU A 124 12.17 -5.56 -4.07
C LEU A 124 11.50 -6.49 -5.08
N PHE A 125 10.82 -7.52 -4.60
CA PHE A 125 9.95 -8.38 -5.40
C PHE A 125 8.52 -7.85 -5.29
N ALA A 126 7.94 -7.40 -6.41
CA ALA A 126 6.63 -6.75 -6.39
C ALA A 126 5.90 -6.92 -7.73
N THR A 127 4.63 -6.52 -7.77
CA THR A 127 3.88 -6.52 -9.03
C THR A 127 4.49 -5.56 -10.05
N PRO A 128 4.29 -5.81 -11.37
CA PRO A 128 4.77 -4.90 -12.41
C PRO A 128 4.36 -3.44 -12.20
N ALA A 129 3.11 -3.18 -11.78
CA ALA A 129 2.64 -1.82 -11.49
C ALA A 129 3.37 -1.19 -10.31
N THR A 130 3.65 -1.93 -9.24
CA THR A 130 4.44 -1.44 -8.09
C THR A 130 5.86 -1.08 -8.52
N VAL A 131 6.54 -1.94 -9.27
CA VAL A 131 7.91 -1.70 -9.75
C VAL A 131 7.96 -0.49 -10.67
N SER A 132 7.07 -0.40 -11.66
CA SER A 132 7.03 0.71 -12.62
C SER A 132 6.67 2.06 -11.99
N SER A 133 5.93 2.07 -10.88
CA SER A 133 5.60 3.29 -10.14
C SER A 133 6.82 3.99 -9.55
N ARG A 134 7.89 3.25 -9.27
CA ARG A 134 9.10 3.69 -8.54
C ARG A 134 8.80 4.33 -7.17
N ALA A 135 7.65 4.06 -6.60
CA ALA A 135 7.24 4.64 -5.32
C ALA A 135 8.20 4.24 -4.19
N PHE A 136 8.67 2.98 -4.19
CA PHE A 136 9.60 2.49 -3.18
C PHE A 136 10.90 3.30 -3.18
N GLN A 137 11.53 3.47 -4.32
CA GLN A 137 12.78 4.21 -4.47
C GLN A 137 12.59 5.68 -4.08
N ARG A 138 11.47 6.30 -4.50
CA ARG A 138 11.19 7.71 -4.12
C ARG A 138 11.02 7.86 -2.62
N GLU A 139 10.21 7.03 -1.98
CA GLU A 139 9.95 7.11 -0.54
C GLU A 139 11.21 6.79 0.28
N LEU A 140 12.04 5.85 -0.21
CA LEU A 140 13.31 5.54 0.41
C LEU A 140 14.30 6.73 0.32
N ALA A 141 14.39 7.38 -0.85
CA ALA A 141 15.28 8.51 -1.06
C ALA A 141 14.95 9.72 -0.17
N PHE A 142 13.70 9.88 0.26
CA PHE A 142 13.33 10.90 1.25
C PHE A 142 13.84 10.59 2.66
N ARG A 143 14.25 9.36 2.94
CA ARG A 143 14.56 8.88 4.30
C ARG A 143 15.98 8.39 4.47
N ALA A 144 16.57 7.85 3.42
CA ALA A 144 17.88 7.22 3.47
C ALA A 144 18.76 7.61 2.27
N ILE A 145 20.08 7.60 2.50
CA ILE A 145 21.11 7.74 1.46
C ILE A 145 21.98 6.50 1.43
N GLY A 146 22.53 6.20 0.25
CA GLY A 146 23.48 5.09 0.08
C GLY A 146 22.79 3.71 0.13
N VAL A 147 21.51 3.61 -0.23
CA VAL A 147 20.77 2.36 -0.33
C VAL A 147 20.48 2.04 -1.79
N ASP A 148 21.01 0.94 -2.28
CA ASP A 148 20.71 0.41 -3.60
C ASP A 148 19.42 -0.43 -3.56
N VAL A 149 18.54 -0.20 -4.54
CA VAL A 149 17.29 -0.96 -4.70
C VAL A 149 17.27 -1.69 -6.03
N GLU A 150 17.34 -3.00 -5.98
CA GLU A 150 17.10 -3.87 -7.13
C GLU A 150 15.64 -4.31 -7.13
N ALA A 151 14.86 -3.89 -8.12
CA ALA A 151 13.44 -4.16 -8.20
C ALA A 151 13.13 -5.17 -9.29
N GLN A 152 12.57 -6.32 -8.90
CA GLN A 152 12.18 -7.41 -9.78
C GLN A 152 10.66 -7.47 -9.90
N PRO A 153 10.08 -7.23 -11.09
CA PRO A 153 8.66 -7.44 -11.30
C PRO A 153 8.30 -8.93 -11.32
N CYS A 154 7.34 -9.30 -10.47
CA CYS A 154 6.85 -10.66 -10.31
C CYS A 154 5.42 -10.77 -10.84
N GLY A 155 5.25 -10.87 -12.15
CA GLY A 155 3.95 -11.11 -12.77
C GLY A 155 3.47 -12.55 -12.51
N GLY A 156 2.15 -12.69 -12.24
CA GLY A 156 1.52 -14.00 -12.00
C GLY A 156 1.66 -14.57 -10.58
N VAL A 157 2.58 -14.06 -9.75
CA VAL A 157 2.76 -14.57 -8.39
C VAL A 157 1.52 -14.33 -7.52
N VAL A 158 0.90 -13.17 -7.63
CA VAL A 158 -0.35 -12.88 -6.88
C VAL A 158 -1.46 -13.82 -7.31
N ASP A 159 -1.63 -14.03 -8.62
CA ASP A 159 -2.66 -14.92 -9.17
C ASP A 159 -2.45 -16.36 -8.69
N ALA A 160 -1.22 -16.84 -8.68
CA ALA A 160 -0.88 -18.18 -8.21
C ALA A 160 -1.14 -18.34 -6.70
N ILE A 161 -0.78 -17.35 -5.87
CA ILE A 161 -1.07 -17.36 -4.43
C ILE A 161 -2.59 -17.37 -4.18
N GLU A 162 -3.36 -16.54 -4.89
CA GLU A 162 -4.81 -16.46 -4.73
C GLU A 162 -5.52 -17.73 -5.25
N ALA A 163 -4.95 -18.41 -6.23
CA ALA A 163 -5.42 -19.72 -6.71
C ALA A 163 -5.04 -20.88 -5.77
N GLY A 164 -4.20 -20.64 -4.74
CA GLY A 164 -3.73 -21.69 -3.84
C GLY A 164 -2.67 -22.61 -4.46
N ASP A 165 -1.88 -22.09 -5.42
CA ASP A 165 -0.80 -22.84 -6.04
C ASP A 165 0.36 -22.98 -5.04
N GLU A 166 0.62 -24.22 -4.59
CA GLU A 166 1.68 -24.55 -3.62
C GLU A 166 3.07 -24.70 -4.29
N MET A 167 3.18 -24.55 -5.60
CA MET A 167 4.40 -24.76 -6.38
C MET A 167 5.18 -23.47 -6.68
N LEU A 168 5.02 -22.43 -5.85
CA LEU A 168 5.77 -21.17 -5.93
C LEU A 168 7.11 -21.26 -5.17
#